data_c01f32ab2b50d28771590b63595062f3
#
_entry.id   c01f32ab2b50d28771590b63595062f3
#
_cell.length_a   1.000
_cell.length_b   1.000
_cell.length_c   1.000
_cell.angle_alpha   90.00
_cell.angle_beta   90.00
_cell.angle_gamma   90.00
#
_symmetry.space_group_name_H-M   'P 1'
#
loop_
_entity.id
_entity.type
_entity.pdbx_description
1 polymer ?
#
loop_
_entity_poly.entity_id
_entity_poly.type
_entity_poly.pdbx_seq_one_letter_code
_entity_poly.pdbx_strand_id
1 'polypeptide(L)'
;YTQHCALCHGADGQGQSSGGKPVFPALWGARSFNWGAGMGDIRNAAGFIKANMPLGLGGTLTDQEAWDVATFMDSHERPQDPRFTGSVQDTRAKFHDSPDSMYGRSVNGRVLGAP
;
A
#
# COMPACT_ATOMS: atom_id res chain seq x y z
N TYR A 1 3.81 -0.62 -12.09
CA TYR A 1 2.39 -0.79 -11.76
C TYR A 1 1.52 -0.95 -13.01
N THR A 2 1.61 -0.03 -13.92
CA THR A 2 0.75 -0.02 -15.13
C THR A 2 0.86 -1.31 -15.95
N GLN A 3 2.06 -1.84 -16.11
CA GLN A 3 2.31 -3.01 -16.95
C GLN A 3 1.82 -4.33 -16.35
N HIS A 4 1.82 -4.46 -15.01
CA HIS A 4 1.63 -5.75 -14.36
C HIS A 4 0.47 -5.80 -13.36
N CYS A 5 -0.06 -4.67 -12.94
CA CYS A 5 -0.98 -4.59 -11.82
C CYS A 5 -2.32 -3.93 -12.17
N ALA A 6 -2.29 -2.92 -13.03
CA ALA A 6 -3.46 -2.09 -13.31
C ALA A 6 -4.62 -2.86 -13.94
N LEU A 7 -4.34 -3.94 -14.70
CA LEU A 7 -5.41 -4.74 -15.32
C LEU A 7 -6.40 -5.27 -14.27
N CYS A 8 -5.90 -5.71 -13.13
CA CYS A 8 -6.74 -6.25 -12.05
C CYS A 8 -7.09 -5.18 -11.01
N HIS A 9 -6.10 -4.41 -10.57
CA HIS A 9 -6.27 -3.46 -9.47
C HIS A 9 -6.72 -2.07 -9.91
N GLY A 10 -6.82 -1.83 -11.21
CA GLY A 10 -7.22 -0.54 -11.78
C GLY A 10 -6.07 0.43 -11.92
N ALA A 11 -6.15 1.33 -12.90
CA ALA A 11 -5.17 2.40 -13.08
C ALA A 11 -5.17 3.36 -11.88
N ASP A 12 -6.31 3.49 -11.21
CA ASP A 12 -6.52 4.31 -10.02
C ASP A 12 -6.29 3.54 -8.71
N GLY A 13 -5.92 2.25 -8.78
CA GLY A 13 -5.66 1.40 -7.61
C GLY A 13 -6.90 1.01 -6.83
N GLN A 14 -8.10 1.24 -7.35
CA GLN A 14 -9.34 1.01 -6.61
C GLN A 14 -9.90 -0.41 -6.75
N GLY A 15 -9.21 -1.27 -7.49
CA GLY A 15 -9.63 -2.66 -7.65
C GLY A 15 -10.86 -2.82 -8.53
N GLN A 16 -11.50 -3.96 -8.42
CA GLN A 16 -12.72 -4.30 -9.15
C GLN A 16 -13.70 -5.00 -8.22
N SER A 17 -14.99 -4.73 -8.42
CA SER A 17 -16.06 -5.35 -7.65
C SER A 17 -17.08 -6.01 -8.58
N SER A 18 -17.75 -7.04 -8.09
CA SER A 18 -18.86 -7.68 -8.79
C SER A 18 -19.95 -8.01 -7.76
N GLY A 19 -21.19 -7.54 -8.04
CA GLY A 19 -22.30 -7.75 -7.12
C GLY A 19 -22.09 -7.15 -5.72
N GLY A 20 -21.35 -6.04 -5.62
CA GLY A 20 -21.04 -5.40 -4.35
C GLY A 20 -19.90 -6.04 -3.57
N LYS A 21 -19.28 -7.11 -4.12
CA LYS A 21 -18.15 -7.80 -3.48
C LYS A 21 -16.86 -7.49 -4.24
N PRO A 22 -15.74 -7.24 -3.54
CA PRO A 22 -14.46 -7.05 -4.21
C PRO A 22 -14.00 -8.36 -4.87
N VAL A 23 -13.64 -8.27 -6.15
CA VAL A 23 -13.00 -9.37 -6.90
C VAL A 23 -11.48 -9.19 -6.85
N PHE A 24 -11.01 -7.96 -7.09
CA PHE A 24 -9.63 -7.56 -6.89
C PHE A 24 -9.62 -6.36 -5.94
N PRO A 25 -8.85 -6.42 -4.84
CA PRO A 25 -8.92 -5.40 -3.80
C PRO A 25 -8.32 -4.08 -4.25
N ALA A 26 -8.81 -2.99 -3.65
CA ALA A 26 -8.16 -1.69 -3.76
C ALA A 26 -6.80 -1.74 -3.06
N LEU A 27 -5.81 -1.07 -3.64
CA LEU A 27 -4.44 -1.04 -3.11
C LEU A 27 -4.12 0.26 -2.39
N TRP A 28 -4.92 1.31 -2.61
CA TRP A 28 -4.87 2.56 -1.85
C TRP A 28 -6.25 3.20 -1.86
N GLY A 29 -6.39 4.33 -1.16
CA GLY A 29 -7.65 5.04 -1.05
C GLY A 29 -8.55 4.47 0.06
N ALA A 30 -9.79 4.95 0.10
CA ALA A 30 -10.70 4.73 1.23
C ALA A 30 -11.12 3.26 1.43
N ARG A 31 -10.98 2.43 0.40
CA ARG A 31 -11.41 1.02 0.46
C ARG A 31 -10.26 0.02 0.55
N SER A 32 -9.04 0.51 0.68
CA SER A 32 -7.87 -0.36 0.81
C SER A 32 -7.61 -0.73 2.29
N PHE A 33 -6.58 -1.54 2.50
CA PHE A 33 -6.08 -1.79 3.85
C PHE A 33 -5.64 -0.47 4.50
N ASN A 34 -5.72 -0.41 5.83
CA ASN A 34 -5.40 0.79 6.58
C ASN A 34 -3.89 0.89 6.88
N TRP A 35 -3.46 2.04 7.38
CA TRP A 35 -2.05 2.28 7.71
C TRP A 35 -1.49 1.36 8.81
N GLY A 36 -2.34 0.71 9.59
CA GLY A 36 -1.90 -0.26 10.60
C GLY A 36 -1.66 -1.66 10.05
N ALA A 37 -2.04 -1.93 8.80
CA ALA A 37 -1.83 -3.23 8.20
C ALA A 37 -0.37 -3.43 7.80
N GLY A 38 0.10 -4.68 7.85
CA GLY A 38 1.48 -5.02 7.49
C GLY A 38 1.87 -4.64 6.08
N MET A 39 0.91 -4.62 5.15
CA MET A 39 1.14 -4.21 3.76
C MET A 39 1.50 -2.73 3.61
N GLY A 40 1.28 -1.91 4.62
CA GLY A 40 1.75 -0.53 4.64
C GLY A 40 3.25 -0.38 4.86
N ASP A 41 3.94 -1.44 5.21
CA ASP A 41 5.40 -1.49 5.28
C ASP A 41 5.94 -1.98 3.93
N ILE A 42 6.84 -1.20 3.31
CA ILE A 42 7.33 -1.47 1.96
C ILE A 42 8.00 -2.85 1.88
N ARG A 43 8.78 -3.23 2.88
CA ARG A 43 9.47 -4.53 2.88
C ARG A 43 8.45 -5.68 2.86
N ASN A 44 7.42 -5.61 3.69
CA ASN A 44 6.37 -6.63 3.74
C ASN A 44 5.61 -6.69 2.43
N ALA A 45 5.22 -5.53 1.90
CA ALA A 45 4.51 -5.44 0.62
C ALA A 45 5.36 -5.99 -0.53
N ALA A 46 6.64 -5.62 -0.59
CA ALA A 46 7.54 -6.10 -1.63
C ALA A 46 7.69 -7.62 -1.58
N GLY A 47 7.85 -8.20 -0.39
CA GLY A 47 7.95 -9.64 -0.21
C GLY A 47 6.72 -10.38 -0.68
N PHE A 48 5.53 -9.88 -0.31
CA PHE A 48 4.26 -10.45 -0.74
C PHE A 48 4.09 -10.35 -2.26
N ILE A 49 4.37 -9.18 -2.83
CA ILE A 49 4.24 -8.93 -4.28
C ILE A 49 5.20 -9.84 -5.05
N LYS A 50 6.44 -9.96 -4.61
CA LYS A 50 7.44 -10.82 -5.25
C LYS A 50 6.99 -12.28 -5.27
N ALA A 51 6.44 -12.77 -4.16
CA ALA A 51 6.07 -14.17 -4.03
C ALA A 51 4.76 -14.52 -4.74
N ASN A 52 3.80 -13.58 -4.84
CA ASN A 52 2.42 -13.89 -5.19
C ASN A 52 1.88 -13.13 -6.40
N MET A 53 2.45 -12.01 -6.77
CA MET A 53 1.90 -11.14 -7.81
C MET A 53 2.83 -11.04 -9.03
N PRO A 54 2.31 -10.84 -10.23
CA PRO A 54 0.87 -10.87 -10.59
C PRO A 54 0.24 -12.21 -10.28
N LEU A 55 -1.06 -12.23 -9.95
CA LEU A 55 -1.77 -13.44 -9.53
C LEU A 55 -1.59 -14.57 -10.55
N GLY A 56 -1.14 -15.73 -10.08
CA GLY A 56 -0.83 -16.87 -10.92
C GLY A 56 0.56 -16.81 -11.55
N LEU A 57 1.30 -15.72 -11.38
CA LEU A 57 2.62 -15.50 -11.96
C LEU A 57 3.64 -15.08 -10.89
N GLY A 58 3.48 -15.58 -9.66
CA GLY A 58 4.38 -15.28 -8.56
C GLY A 58 5.84 -15.59 -8.91
N GLY A 59 6.75 -14.75 -8.44
CA GLY A 59 8.19 -14.90 -8.69
C GLY A 59 8.67 -14.36 -10.03
N THR A 60 7.79 -13.79 -10.87
CA THR A 60 8.19 -13.29 -12.20
C THR A 60 8.76 -11.88 -12.17
N LEU A 61 8.44 -11.09 -11.15
CA LEU A 61 9.03 -9.75 -10.97
C LEU A 61 10.44 -9.86 -10.41
N THR A 62 11.32 -8.95 -10.80
CA THR A 62 12.61 -8.81 -10.11
C THR A 62 12.42 -8.24 -8.72
N ASP A 63 13.42 -8.38 -7.85
CA ASP A 63 13.37 -7.78 -6.51
C ASP A 63 13.20 -6.27 -6.61
N GLN A 64 13.90 -5.62 -7.53
CA GLN A 64 13.81 -4.17 -7.74
C GLN A 64 12.40 -3.76 -8.19
N GLU A 65 11.80 -4.52 -9.12
CA GLU A 65 10.43 -4.24 -9.56
C GLU A 65 9.42 -4.38 -8.41
N ALA A 66 9.58 -5.41 -7.57
CA ALA A 66 8.72 -5.60 -6.41
C ALA A 66 8.85 -4.45 -5.41
N TRP A 67 10.07 -3.99 -5.13
CA TRP A 67 10.31 -2.84 -4.25
C TRP A 67 9.76 -1.54 -4.85
N ASP A 68 9.96 -1.32 -6.13
CA ASP A 68 9.48 -0.12 -6.82
C ASP A 68 7.96 -0.03 -6.76
N VAL A 69 7.26 -1.12 -7.07
CA VAL A 69 5.80 -1.13 -7.06
C VAL A 69 5.24 -1.08 -5.64
N ALA A 70 5.90 -1.71 -4.68
CA ALA A 70 5.50 -1.61 -3.27
C ALA A 70 5.61 -0.17 -2.77
N THR A 71 6.70 0.51 -3.10
CA THR A 71 6.89 1.92 -2.75
C THR A 71 5.84 2.80 -3.42
N PHE A 72 5.55 2.56 -4.67
CA PHE A 72 4.51 3.28 -5.41
C PHE A 72 3.15 3.12 -4.73
N MET A 73 2.76 1.88 -4.42
CA MET A 73 1.50 1.57 -3.76
C MET A 73 1.40 2.23 -2.38
N ASP A 74 2.45 2.10 -1.57
CA ASP A 74 2.47 2.58 -0.20
C ASP A 74 2.69 4.10 -0.09
N SER A 75 2.96 4.77 -1.21
CA SER A 75 3.07 6.24 -1.27
C SER A 75 1.73 6.92 -1.47
N HIS A 76 0.64 6.18 -1.50
CA HIS A 76 -0.72 6.71 -1.64
C HIS A 76 -1.46 6.69 -0.31
N GLU A 77 -2.37 7.64 -0.13
CA GLU A 77 -3.17 7.72 1.08
C GLU A 77 -4.14 6.53 1.18
N ARG A 78 -4.48 6.17 2.40
CA ARG A 78 -5.37 5.07 2.74
C ARG A 78 -6.03 5.33 4.09
N PRO A 79 -6.95 4.47 4.56
CA PRO A 79 -7.59 4.67 5.85
C PRO A 79 -6.58 4.78 6.99
N GLN A 80 -6.91 5.58 7.99
CA GLN A 80 -6.06 5.84 9.14
C GLN A 80 -5.73 4.55 9.90
N ASP A 81 -4.57 4.52 10.53
CA ASP A 81 -4.20 3.48 11.48
C ASP A 81 -5.20 3.48 12.64
N PRO A 82 -5.82 2.32 12.94
CA PRO A 82 -6.72 2.22 14.10
C PRO A 82 -6.08 2.60 15.44
N ARG A 83 -4.74 2.58 15.50
CA ARG A 83 -3.98 2.95 16.70
C ARG A 83 -3.60 4.44 16.74
N PHE A 84 -4.19 5.25 15.85
CA PHE A 84 -3.90 6.68 15.77
C PHE A 84 -4.06 7.36 17.14
N THR A 85 -3.01 8.09 17.56
CA THR A 85 -2.93 8.68 18.90
C THR A 85 -3.42 10.12 18.97
N GLY A 86 -3.89 10.69 17.84
CA GLY A 86 -4.24 12.09 17.72
C GLY A 86 -3.15 12.94 17.04
N SER A 87 -1.97 12.36 16.83
CA SER A 87 -0.84 13.02 16.17
C SER A 87 -0.14 12.03 15.24
N VAL A 88 0.12 12.45 14.01
CA VAL A 88 0.86 11.63 13.03
C VAL A 88 2.29 11.37 13.53
N GLN A 89 2.96 12.38 14.05
CA GLN A 89 4.33 12.23 14.55
C GLN A 89 4.42 11.22 15.68
N ASP A 90 3.49 11.29 16.64
CA ASP A 90 3.48 10.37 17.76
C ASP A 90 3.11 8.94 17.33
N THR A 91 2.11 8.81 16.46
CA THR A 91 1.70 7.52 15.89
C THR A 91 2.84 6.87 15.11
N ARG A 92 3.56 7.67 14.30
CA ARG A 92 4.74 7.19 13.57
C ARG A 92 5.80 6.67 14.54
N ALA A 93 6.12 7.44 15.57
CA ALA A 93 7.16 7.06 16.52
C ALA A 93 6.83 5.77 17.26
N LYS A 94 5.54 5.53 17.56
CA LYS A 94 5.10 4.36 18.31
C LYS A 94 4.92 3.11 17.45
N PHE A 95 4.42 3.24 16.23
CA PHE A 95 3.96 2.11 15.43
C PHE A 95 4.57 2.01 14.04
N HIS A 96 5.23 3.06 13.57
CA HIS A 96 5.76 3.15 12.20
C HIS A 96 7.22 3.60 12.17
N ASP A 97 7.95 3.36 13.23
CA ASP A 97 9.37 3.72 13.33
C ASP A 97 10.23 2.74 12.52
N SER A 98 10.09 2.83 11.22
CA SER A 98 10.77 1.98 10.25
C SER A 98 11.13 2.80 9.02
N PRO A 99 12.33 2.60 8.44
CA PRO A 99 12.71 3.27 7.19
C PRO A 99 11.80 2.83 6.02
N ASP A 100 11.12 1.70 6.15
CA ASP A 100 10.28 1.13 5.10
C ASP A 100 8.81 1.56 5.22
N SER A 101 8.46 2.38 6.20
CA SER A 101 7.11 2.93 6.36
C SER A 101 7.02 4.32 5.74
N MET A 102 6.00 4.51 4.91
CA MET A 102 5.69 5.83 4.33
C MET A 102 4.77 6.67 5.23
N TYR A 103 4.21 6.09 6.28
CA TYR A 103 3.35 6.82 7.21
C TYR A 103 4.11 7.99 7.83
N GLY A 104 3.50 9.16 7.83
CA GLY A 104 4.12 10.37 8.36
C GLY A 104 5.16 11.02 7.45
N ARG A 105 5.41 10.44 6.27
CA ARG A 105 6.33 11.05 5.29
C ARG A 105 5.57 11.97 4.35
N SER A 106 6.27 12.95 3.82
CA SER A 106 5.71 13.89 2.86
C SER A 106 5.90 13.39 1.44
N VAL A 107 4.80 13.31 0.68
CA VAL A 107 4.80 12.93 -0.72
C VAL A 107 4.00 13.99 -1.49
N ASN A 108 4.64 14.63 -2.46
CA ASN A 108 4.03 15.71 -3.26
C ASN A 108 3.42 16.81 -2.38
N GLY A 109 4.10 17.18 -1.29
CA GLY A 109 3.66 18.23 -0.37
C GLY A 109 2.59 17.82 0.61
N ARG A 110 2.20 16.54 0.64
CA ARG A 110 1.18 16.01 1.53
C ARG A 110 1.80 15.01 2.52
N VAL A 111 1.47 15.13 3.79
CA VAL A 111 1.91 14.19 4.83
C VAL A 111 0.96 13.00 4.84
N LEU A 112 1.48 11.81 4.59
CA LEU A 112 0.69 10.58 4.59
C LEU A 112 0.25 10.22 6.01
N GLY A 113 -1.01 9.82 6.14
CA GLY A 113 -1.62 9.51 7.44
C GLY A 113 -2.19 10.71 8.16
N ALA A 114 -2.05 11.93 7.63
CA ALA A 114 -2.67 13.11 8.23
C ALA A 114 -4.20 13.06 8.08
N PRO A 115 -4.93 13.47 9.13
CA PRO A 115 -6.39 13.53 9.09
C PRO A 115 -6.93 14.48 8.02
#